data_58e2b3663f15dd5a8a3a2f59c9551f56
#
_entry.id   58e2b3663f15dd5a8a3a2f59c9551f56
#
_cell.length_a   1.000
_cell.length_b   1.000
_cell.length_c   1.000
_cell.angle_alpha   90.00
_cell.angle_beta   90.00
_cell.angle_gamma   90.00
#
_symmetry.space_group_name_H-M   'P 1'
#
loop_
_entity.id
_entity.type
_entity.pdbx_description
1 polymer ?
#
loop_
_entity_poly.entity_id
_entity_poly.type
_entity_poly.pdbx_seq_one_letter_code
_entity_poly.pdbx_strand_id
1 'polypeptide(L)'
;MSVLTPDRVRIHPGGATRDEALKEAADVLVAAGAVTPDYLQAMHDREQAVSTYMGNGLAIPHGTNDAKDAVLGSALSVVRYDGGVDWDGERATFVIGIAGKDGEHLEILSQIAILFSDEDDVDRLNAAATPEELYELLSAVNEA
;
A
#
# COMPACT_ATOMS: atom_id res chain seq x y z
N MET A 1 1.28 -11.53 13.17
CA MET A 1 1.81 -11.66 11.81
C MET A 1 2.50 -10.36 11.42
N SER A 2 3.75 -10.43 10.96
CA SER A 2 4.51 -9.23 10.58
C SER A 2 4.39 -8.97 9.08
N VAL A 3 3.35 -8.26 8.67
CA VAL A 3 3.14 -7.90 7.27
C VAL A 3 3.86 -6.60 6.89
N LEU A 4 4.19 -5.76 7.88
CA LEU A 4 4.89 -4.49 7.66
C LEU A 4 6.15 -4.45 8.52
N THR A 5 7.26 -4.01 7.93
CA THR A 5 8.53 -3.78 8.63
C THR A 5 9.03 -2.39 8.24
N PRO A 6 9.92 -1.77 9.03
CA PRO A 6 10.35 -0.39 8.75
C PRO A 6 10.98 -0.21 7.37
N ASP A 7 11.64 -1.23 6.83
CA ASP A 7 12.28 -1.17 5.51
C ASP A 7 11.28 -1.15 4.34
N ARG A 8 10.00 -1.38 4.62
CA ARG A 8 8.93 -1.34 3.61
C ARG A 8 8.15 -0.04 3.64
N VAL A 9 8.59 0.93 4.44
CA VAL A 9 7.96 2.24 4.57
C VAL A 9 8.89 3.29 3.98
N ARG A 10 8.36 4.10 3.04
CA ARG A 10 9.13 5.15 2.36
C ARG A 10 8.35 6.46 2.37
N ILE A 11 9.08 7.58 2.39
CA ILE A 11 8.52 8.92 2.28
C ILE A 11 9.26 9.65 1.19
N HIS A 12 8.53 10.14 0.19
CA HIS A 12 9.08 10.96 -0.89
C HIS A 12 8.52 12.37 -0.80
N PRO A 13 9.37 13.42 -0.90
CA PRO A 13 8.88 14.80 -0.87
C PRO A 13 8.13 15.20 -2.15
N GLY A 14 8.41 14.52 -3.26
CA GLY A 14 7.75 14.79 -4.54
C GLY A 14 6.54 13.91 -4.76
N GLY A 15 5.98 14.04 -5.97
CA GLY A 15 4.89 13.20 -6.43
C GLY A 15 5.38 12.12 -7.39
N ALA A 16 4.42 11.37 -7.93
CA ALA A 16 4.69 10.32 -8.91
C ALA A 16 3.45 10.16 -9.79
N THR A 17 3.61 9.45 -10.91
CA THR A 17 2.45 9.00 -11.67
C THR A 17 1.89 7.74 -11.01
N ARG A 18 0.64 7.40 -11.33
CA ARG A 18 0.04 6.16 -10.83
C ARG A 18 0.88 4.94 -11.21
N ASP A 19 1.35 4.88 -12.47
CA ASP A 19 2.17 3.75 -12.92
C ASP A 19 3.49 3.66 -12.15
N GLU A 20 4.14 4.79 -11.88
CA GLU A 20 5.36 4.82 -11.07
C GLU A 20 5.10 4.34 -9.64
N ALA A 21 3.97 4.77 -9.06
CA ALA A 21 3.59 4.37 -7.70
C ALA A 21 3.28 2.87 -7.62
N LEU A 22 2.59 2.33 -8.62
CA LEU A 22 2.32 0.89 -8.69
C LEU A 22 3.62 0.10 -8.79
N LYS A 23 4.56 0.57 -9.62
CA LYS A 23 5.85 -0.08 -9.76
C LYS A 23 6.64 -0.07 -8.45
N GLU A 24 6.67 1.04 -7.76
CA GLU A 24 7.37 1.13 -6.47
C GLU A 24 6.74 0.19 -5.44
N ALA A 25 5.41 0.15 -5.37
CA ALA A 25 4.71 -0.76 -4.48
C ALA A 25 5.06 -2.22 -4.78
N ALA A 26 5.05 -2.60 -6.06
CA ALA A 26 5.42 -3.96 -6.46
C ALA A 26 6.88 -4.27 -6.15
N ASP A 27 7.79 -3.32 -6.40
CA ASP A 27 9.22 -3.51 -6.14
C ASP A 27 9.49 -3.78 -4.66
N VAL A 28 8.81 -3.05 -3.76
CA VAL A 28 8.93 -3.27 -2.31
C VAL A 28 8.43 -4.66 -1.94
N LEU A 29 7.30 -5.09 -2.50
CA LEU A 29 6.72 -6.41 -2.21
C LEU A 29 7.60 -7.54 -2.76
N VAL A 30 8.22 -7.35 -3.94
CA VAL A 30 9.18 -8.31 -4.50
C VAL A 30 10.41 -8.41 -3.59
N ALA A 31 10.95 -7.27 -3.16
CA ALA A 31 12.12 -7.23 -2.28
C ALA A 31 11.84 -7.89 -0.93
N ALA A 32 10.59 -7.84 -0.47
CA ALA A 32 10.15 -8.50 0.75
C ALA A 32 10.00 -10.03 0.59
N GLY A 33 10.10 -10.54 -0.63
CA GLY A 33 9.87 -11.95 -0.92
C GLY A 33 8.40 -12.36 -0.89
N ALA A 34 7.50 -11.38 -0.94
CA ALA A 34 6.06 -11.64 -0.80
C ALA A 34 5.37 -11.95 -2.12
N VAL A 35 5.93 -11.47 -3.25
CA VAL A 35 5.35 -11.68 -4.57
C VAL A 35 6.44 -11.92 -5.60
N THR A 36 6.04 -12.52 -6.74
CA THR A 36 6.91 -12.62 -7.92
C THR A 36 6.80 -11.32 -8.72
N PRO A 37 7.76 -11.03 -9.64
CA PRO A 37 7.70 -9.82 -10.47
C PRO A 37 6.42 -9.72 -11.32
N ASP A 38 5.76 -10.82 -11.63
CA ASP A 38 4.50 -10.85 -12.39
C ASP A 38 3.36 -10.14 -11.67
N TYR A 39 3.48 -9.94 -10.36
CA TYR A 39 2.43 -9.29 -9.56
C TYR A 39 2.15 -7.86 -10.02
N LEU A 40 3.16 -7.16 -10.55
CA LEU A 40 2.96 -5.80 -11.06
C LEU A 40 1.89 -5.76 -12.16
N GLN A 41 1.93 -6.69 -13.09
CA GLN A 41 0.92 -6.75 -14.16
C GLN A 41 -0.47 -7.00 -13.56
N ALA A 42 -0.55 -7.88 -12.57
CA ALA A 42 -1.82 -8.15 -11.89
C ALA A 42 -2.36 -6.90 -11.17
N MET A 43 -1.48 -6.07 -10.61
CA MET A 43 -1.89 -4.81 -10.01
C MET A 43 -2.44 -3.83 -11.05
N HIS A 44 -1.81 -3.74 -12.21
CA HIS A 44 -2.32 -2.91 -13.31
C HIS A 44 -3.67 -3.41 -13.80
N ASP A 45 -3.83 -4.72 -13.96
CA ASP A 45 -5.09 -5.31 -14.42
C ASP A 45 -6.22 -5.00 -13.43
N ARG A 46 -5.93 -5.08 -12.13
CA ARG A 46 -6.93 -4.80 -11.09
C ARG A 46 -7.34 -3.32 -11.11
N GLU A 47 -6.38 -2.40 -11.28
CA GLU A 47 -6.67 -0.96 -11.34
C GLU A 47 -7.52 -0.59 -12.55
N GLN A 48 -7.28 -1.25 -13.69
CA GLN A 48 -8.05 -1.00 -14.90
C GLN A 48 -9.51 -1.43 -14.75
N ALA A 49 -9.78 -2.45 -13.93
CA ALA A 49 -11.15 -2.89 -13.69
C ALA A 49 -11.92 -1.92 -12.79
N VAL A 50 -11.33 -1.59 -11.64
CA VAL A 50 -11.92 -0.64 -10.67
C VAL A 50 -10.77 -0.01 -9.88
N SER A 51 -10.81 1.31 -9.72
CA SER A 51 -9.78 2.01 -8.94
C SER A 51 -9.72 1.49 -7.50
N THR A 52 -8.51 1.40 -6.95
CA THR A 52 -8.30 1.03 -5.55
C THR A 52 -8.18 2.25 -4.63
N TYR A 53 -8.57 3.43 -5.12
CA TYR A 53 -8.57 4.63 -4.28
C TYR A 53 -9.70 4.55 -3.25
N MET A 54 -9.35 4.76 -1.97
CA MET A 54 -10.27 4.56 -0.84
C MET A 54 -10.81 5.87 -0.25
N GLY A 55 -10.30 7.01 -0.66
CA GLY A 55 -10.60 8.30 -0.01
C GLY A 55 -9.52 8.66 1.00
N ASN A 56 -9.60 9.87 1.55
CA ASN A 56 -8.65 10.41 2.54
C ASN A 56 -7.19 10.33 2.08
N GLY A 57 -6.96 10.40 0.76
CA GLY A 57 -5.61 10.36 0.20
C GLY A 57 -5.00 8.96 0.14
N LEU A 58 -5.79 7.91 0.31
CA LEU A 58 -5.30 6.53 0.36
C LEU A 58 -5.68 5.75 -0.90
N ALA A 59 -4.66 5.14 -1.55
CA ALA A 59 -4.86 4.12 -2.56
C ALA A 59 -4.27 2.80 -2.06
N ILE A 60 -4.92 1.68 -2.35
CA ILE A 60 -4.51 0.36 -1.86
C ILE A 60 -4.34 -0.63 -3.01
N PRO A 61 -3.36 -0.40 -3.91
CA PRO A 61 -3.18 -1.29 -5.06
C PRO A 61 -2.88 -2.72 -4.61
N HIS A 62 -3.47 -3.67 -5.33
CA HIS A 62 -3.26 -5.10 -5.11
C HIS A 62 -3.59 -5.84 -6.40
N GLY A 63 -3.24 -7.10 -6.50
CA GLY A 63 -3.47 -7.89 -7.70
C GLY A 63 -4.89 -8.42 -7.81
N THR A 64 -5.19 -8.97 -8.98
CA THR A 64 -6.45 -9.67 -9.24
C THR A 64 -6.49 -11.00 -8.49
N ASN A 65 -7.69 -11.56 -8.31
CA ASN A 65 -7.87 -12.83 -7.58
C ASN A 65 -7.20 -14.02 -8.29
N ASP A 66 -7.09 -13.97 -9.62
CA ASP A 66 -6.44 -15.04 -10.40
C ASP A 66 -4.91 -14.93 -10.39
N ALA A 67 -4.34 -13.90 -9.77
CA ALA A 67 -2.89 -13.75 -9.63
C ALA A 67 -2.35 -14.41 -8.35
N LYS A 68 -3.12 -15.27 -7.69
CA LYS A 68 -2.70 -15.87 -6.42
C LYS A 68 -1.40 -16.67 -6.51
N ASP A 69 -1.04 -17.17 -7.69
CA ASP A 69 0.22 -17.88 -7.88
C ASP A 69 1.44 -16.96 -7.81
N ALA A 70 1.24 -15.65 -8.01
CA ALA A 70 2.28 -14.65 -7.86
C ALA A 70 2.47 -14.23 -6.40
N VAL A 71 1.59 -14.63 -5.49
CA VAL A 71 1.66 -14.26 -4.08
C VAL A 71 2.34 -15.39 -3.30
N LEU A 72 3.50 -15.08 -2.72
CA LEU A 72 4.31 -16.04 -1.96
C LEU A 72 4.08 -15.92 -0.45
N GLY A 73 3.69 -14.74 0.00
CA GLY A 73 3.42 -14.47 1.42
C GLY A 73 2.65 -13.17 1.56
N SER A 74 2.23 -12.85 2.78
CA SER A 74 1.50 -11.61 3.06
C SER A 74 2.47 -10.50 3.43
N ALA A 75 2.31 -9.32 2.83
CA ALA A 75 3.13 -8.16 3.12
C ALA A 75 2.44 -6.88 2.65
N LEU A 76 2.89 -5.76 3.21
CA LEU A 76 2.50 -4.43 2.78
C LEU A 76 3.72 -3.65 2.31
N SER A 77 3.51 -2.76 1.34
CA SER A 77 4.41 -1.66 1.06
C SER A 77 3.69 -0.37 1.41
N VAL A 78 4.38 0.57 2.06
CA VAL A 78 3.80 1.87 2.40
C VAL A 78 4.69 2.95 1.83
N VAL A 79 4.15 3.75 0.92
CA VAL A 79 4.88 4.87 0.35
C VAL A 79 4.02 6.12 0.47
N ARG A 80 4.55 7.16 1.14
CA ARG A 80 3.90 8.47 1.21
C ARG A 80 4.57 9.39 0.19
N TYR A 81 3.76 9.94 -0.72
CA TYR A 81 4.21 10.92 -1.70
C TYR A 81 3.66 12.28 -1.29
N ASP A 82 4.50 13.12 -0.70
CA ASP A 82 4.06 14.43 -0.20
C ASP A 82 3.57 15.33 -1.34
N GLY A 83 4.13 15.15 -2.54
CA GLY A 83 3.67 15.85 -3.74
C GLY A 83 2.40 15.28 -4.36
N GLY A 84 1.96 14.10 -3.90
CA GLY A 84 0.73 13.45 -4.36
C GLY A 84 0.88 12.67 -5.66
N VAL A 85 -0.10 11.78 -5.87
CA VAL A 85 -0.20 10.97 -7.09
C VAL A 85 -1.61 11.18 -7.64
N ASP A 86 -1.70 11.47 -8.95
CA ASP A 86 -3.00 11.54 -9.61
C ASP A 86 -3.54 10.11 -9.79
N TRP A 87 -4.57 9.78 -9.04
CA TRP A 87 -5.20 8.45 -9.03
C TRP A 87 -6.59 8.56 -9.65
N ASP A 88 -6.63 8.54 -10.97
CA ASP A 88 -7.86 8.70 -11.76
C ASP A 88 -8.64 9.98 -11.40
N GLY A 89 -7.91 11.10 -11.26
CA GLY A 89 -8.51 12.38 -10.92
C GLY A 89 -8.56 12.69 -9.43
N GLU A 90 -8.26 11.69 -8.59
CA GLU A 90 -8.20 11.87 -7.13
C GLU A 90 -6.73 11.98 -6.71
N ARG A 91 -6.47 12.74 -5.65
CA ARG A 91 -5.11 12.88 -5.14
C ARG A 91 -4.86 11.82 -4.07
N ALA A 92 -3.94 10.90 -4.35
CA ALA A 92 -3.45 9.94 -3.36
C ALA A 92 -2.12 10.43 -2.78
N THR A 93 -2.00 10.45 -1.47
CA THR A 93 -0.75 10.74 -0.77
C THR A 93 -0.11 9.42 -0.30
N PHE A 94 -0.93 8.50 0.21
CA PHE A 94 -0.48 7.18 0.64
C PHE A 94 -0.83 6.15 -0.42
N VAL A 95 0.19 5.41 -0.85
CA VAL A 95 0.01 4.26 -1.73
C VAL A 95 0.48 3.03 -0.96
N ILE A 96 -0.47 2.21 -0.54
CA ILE A 96 -0.20 1.02 0.26
C ILE A 96 -0.45 -0.21 -0.60
N GLY A 97 0.63 -0.81 -1.10
CA GLY A 97 0.55 -2.05 -1.87
C GLY A 97 0.28 -3.23 -0.94
N ILE A 98 -0.60 -4.13 -1.36
CA ILE A 98 -1.02 -5.26 -0.53
C ILE A 98 -0.79 -6.56 -1.26
N ALA A 99 -0.11 -7.49 -0.59
CA ALA A 99 -0.06 -8.88 -0.97
C ALA A 99 -0.63 -9.70 0.20
N GLY A 100 -1.63 -10.51 -0.06
CA GLY A 100 -2.26 -11.34 0.97
C GLY A 100 -2.36 -12.78 0.50
N LYS A 101 -1.77 -13.69 1.25
CA LYS A 101 -1.81 -15.12 0.94
C LYS A 101 -2.92 -15.78 1.74
N ASP A 102 -3.62 -16.73 1.09
CA ASP A 102 -4.65 -17.56 1.74
C ASP A 102 -5.78 -16.73 2.38
N GLY A 103 -6.16 -15.62 1.72
CA GLY A 103 -7.27 -14.78 2.18
C GLY A 103 -6.89 -13.74 3.23
N GLU A 104 -5.64 -13.68 3.66
CA GLU A 104 -5.19 -12.72 4.67
C GLU A 104 -5.35 -11.27 4.23
N HIS A 105 -5.41 -11.01 2.91
CA HIS A 105 -5.58 -9.66 2.38
C HIS A 105 -6.85 -8.97 2.91
N LEU A 106 -7.91 -9.71 3.22
CA LEU A 106 -9.16 -9.13 3.73
C LEU A 106 -8.99 -8.54 5.12
N GLU A 107 -8.26 -9.23 6.01
CA GLU A 107 -7.95 -8.72 7.34
C GLU A 107 -7.05 -7.49 7.29
N ILE A 108 -6.05 -7.53 6.40
CA ILE A 108 -5.12 -6.41 6.20
C ILE A 108 -5.88 -5.18 5.70
N LEU A 109 -6.77 -5.36 4.72
CA LEU A 109 -7.61 -4.29 4.20
C LEU A 109 -8.46 -3.67 5.30
N SER A 110 -9.06 -4.49 6.17
CA SER A 110 -9.89 -4.01 7.27
C SER A 110 -9.09 -3.15 8.25
N GLN A 111 -7.89 -3.57 8.60
CA GLN A 111 -7.03 -2.81 9.52
C GLN A 111 -6.63 -1.46 8.91
N ILE A 112 -6.28 -1.44 7.64
CA ILE A 112 -5.92 -0.20 6.94
C ILE A 112 -7.12 0.73 6.86
N ALA A 113 -8.30 0.21 6.53
CA ALA A 113 -9.52 1.01 6.45
C ALA A 113 -9.82 1.69 7.79
N ILE A 114 -9.63 0.98 8.91
CA ILE A 114 -9.81 1.55 10.24
C ILE A 114 -8.84 2.70 10.50
N LEU A 115 -7.56 2.51 10.17
CA LEU A 115 -6.52 3.53 10.38
C LEU A 115 -6.79 4.80 9.57
N PHE A 116 -7.39 4.69 8.39
CA PHE A 116 -7.64 5.82 7.50
C PHE A 116 -9.07 6.34 7.57
N SER A 117 -9.90 5.82 8.47
CA SER A 117 -11.29 6.28 8.63
C SER A 117 -11.41 7.52 9.51
N ASP A 118 -10.41 7.80 10.34
CA ASP A 118 -10.39 8.94 11.26
C ASP A 118 -9.43 10.01 10.72
N GLU A 119 -9.96 11.22 10.47
CA GLU A 119 -9.15 12.30 9.91
C GLU A 119 -7.99 12.72 10.81
N ASP A 120 -8.16 12.62 12.14
CA ASP A 120 -7.09 12.95 13.08
C ASP A 120 -5.94 11.95 12.97
N ASP A 121 -6.25 10.66 12.76
CA ASP A 121 -5.24 9.64 12.55
C ASP A 121 -4.51 9.85 11.21
N VAL A 122 -5.24 10.22 10.17
CA VAL A 122 -4.65 10.52 8.86
C VAL A 122 -3.73 11.74 8.97
N ASP A 123 -4.13 12.77 9.72
CA ASP A 123 -3.29 13.94 9.94
C ASP A 123 -1.98 13.57 10.64
N ARG A 124 -2.02 12.68 11.63
CA ARG A 124 -0.81 12.19 12.29
C ARG A 124 0.09 11.41 11.32
N LEU A 125 -0.48 10.59 10.46
CA LEU A 125 0.27 9.85 9.46
C LEU A 125 0.96 10.81 8.47
N ASN A 126 0.27 11.87 8.07
CA ASN A 126 0.84 12.89 7.19
C ASN A 126 1.91 13.73 7.86
N ALA A 127 1.87 13.87 9.19
CA ALA A 127 2.82 14.67 9.95
C ALA A 127 4.09 13.91 10.33
N ALA A 128 4.13 12.60 10.14
CA ALA A 128 5.31 11.79 10.45
C ALA A 128 6.52 12.31 9.67
N ALA A 129 7.64 12.54 10.36
CA ALA A 129 8.83 13.13 9.78
C ALA A 129 9.77 12.10 9.14
N THR A 130 9.70 10.86 9.60
CA THR A 130 10.60 9.78 9.16
C THR A 130 9.81 8.52 8.84
N PRO A 131 10.35 7.62 7.99
CA PRO A 131 9.73 6.32 7.76
C PRO A 131 9.54 5.51 9.05
N GLU A 132 10.48 5.60 10.00
CA GLU A 132 10.39 4.90 11.28
C GLU A 132 9.20 5.39 12.11
N GLU A 133 8.98 6.70 12.14
CA GLU A 133 7.84 7.29 12.84
C GLU A 133 6.52 6.87 12.18
N LEU A 134 6.48 6.89 10.85
CA LEU A 134 5.31 6.45 10.09
C LEU A 134 5.03 4.96 10.34
N TYR A 135 6.08 4.15 10.38
CA TYR A 135 5.95 2.73 10.70
C TYR A 135 5.31 2.52 12.08
N GLU A 136 5.76 3.26 13.10
CA GLU A 136 5.22 3.15 14.45
C GLU A 136 3.71 3.42 14.47
N LEU A 137 3.26 4.43 13.74
CA LEU A 137 1.84 4.76 13.65
C LEU A 137 1.02 3.68 12.95
N LEU A 138 1.62 2.94 12.03
CA LEU A 138 0.94 1.91 11.24
C LEU A 138 1.10 0.50 11.82
N SER A 139 1.90 0.32 12.86
CA SER A 139 2.30 -1.01 13.35
C SER A 139 1.15 -1.90 13.80
N ALA A 140 -0.03 -1.32 14.06
CA ALA A 140 -1.22 -2.09 14.44
C ALA A 140 -1.62 -3.12 13.36
N VAL A 141 -1.25 -2.91 12.09
CA VAL A 141 -1.54 -3.87 11.02
C VAL A 141 -0.87 -5.22 11.25
N ASN A 142 0.22 -5.25 12.02
CA ASN A 142 0.94 -6.49 12.33
C ASN A 142 0.22 -7.36 13.37
N GLU A 143 -0.78 -6.81 14.02
CA GLU A 143 -1.55 -7.50 15.07
C GLU A 143 -2.83 -8.14 14.52
N ALA A 144 -3.07 -7.98 13.25
CA ALA A 144 -4.26 -8.52 12.60
C ALA A 144 -4.25 -10.05 12.55
#